data_96f41bb9bd21175a520a617dd524a686
#
_entry.id   96f41bb9bd21175a520a617dd524a686
#
_cell.length_a   1.000
_cell.length_b   1.000
_cell.length_c   1.000
_cell.angle_alpha   90.00
_cell.angle_beta   90.00
_cell.angle_gamma   90.00
#
_symmetry.space_group_name_H-M   'P 1'
#
loop_
_entity.id
_entity.type
_entity.pdbx_description
1 polymer ?
#
loop_
_entity_poly.entity_id
_entity_poly.type
_entity_poly.pdbx_seq_one_letter_code
_entity_poly.pdbx_strand_id
1 'polypeptide(L)'
;MTTLGQRIREHRRRAGLSQEALARRMDVSRQAVTKWESGQSAPSTENLFRLAELFGTTVDLLLSSEGADAPAAEAPPPLWSRIRRRPRVLAALAVTAGYLVFYLLGRILWCPLEDSSLLGWLLWERPSGGESYLYGWLLSSGLFWWAMALSALTALLGRYRLSCTTCAYFLIGFLMGLVLGPHPPGAAMGHGHYGWAFWGCIYLLSLPMGLLAERAGRKGVTFASRRGRLLAAGLVLCPLLSAVLAALAKAP
;
A
#
# COMPACT_ATOMS: atom_id res chain seq x y z
N MET A 1 -37.77 30.65 5.64
CA MET A 1 -38.04 29.28 5.13
C MET A 1 -38.05 29.35 3.60
N THR A 2 -37.14 28.65 2.96
CA THR A 2 -37.09 28.60 1.48
C THR A 2 -38.18 27.64 0.96
N THR A 3 -38.98 28.09 0.01
CA THR A 3 -40.05 27.26 -0.59
C THR A 3 -39.44 26.26 -1.59
N LEU A 4 -40.15 25.14 -1.89
CA LEU A 4 -39.73 24.17 -2.91
C LEU A 4 -39.39 24.85 -4.23
N GLY A 5 -40.18 25.82 -4.68
CA GLY A 5 -39.93 26.54 -5.94
C GLY A 5 -38.63 27.34 -5.90
N GLN A 6 -38.31 27.98 -4.76
CA GLN A 6 -37.03 28.68 -4.59
C GLN A 6 -35.84 27.72 -4.66
N ARG A 7 -35.93 26.53 -4.06
CA ARG A 7 -34.89 25.51 -4.12
C ARG A 7 -34.68 24.98 -5.54
N ILE A 8 -35.75 24.69 -6.27
CA ILE A 8 -35.66 24.29 -7.68
C ILE A 8 -34.94 25.37 -8.50
N ARG A 9 -35.31 26.65 -8.29
CA ARG A 9 -34.64 27.79 -8.95
C ARG A 9 -33.15 27.85 -8.61
N GLU A 10 -32.80 27.63 -7.37
CA GLU A 10 -31.41 27.69 -6.88
C GLU A 10 -30.57 26.55 -7.45
N HIS A 11 -31.04 25.29 -7.38
CA HIS A 11 -30.37 24.15 -8.01
C HIS A 11 -30.19 24.34 -9.52
N ARG A 12 -31.23 24.82 -10.22
CA ARG A 12 -31.10 25.15 -11.65
C ARG A 12 -30.02 26.16 -11.94
N ARG A 13 -29.95 27.26 -11.15
CA ARG A 13 -28.92 28.32 -11.30
C ARG A 13 -27.53 27.76 -11.00
N ARG A 14 -27.36 26.96 -9.96
CA ARG A 14 -26.09 26.28 -9.63
C ARG A 14 -25.63 25.36 -10.77
N ALA A 15 -26.56 24.70 -11.43
CA ALA A 15 -26.30 23.85 -12.61
C ALA A 15 -26.06 24.66 -13.91
N GLY A 16 -26.11 26.01 -13.86
CA GLY A 16 -25.92 26.86 -15.04
C GLY A 16 -27.03 26.79 -16.09
N LEU A 17 -28.24 26.29 -15.72
CA LEU A 17 -29.34 26.05 -16.64
C LEU A 17 -30.28 27.25 -16.73
N SER A 18 -30.74 27.59 -17.95
CA SER A 18 -31.89 28.46 -18.12
C SER A 18 -33.20 27.69 -17.84
N GLN A 19 -34.32 28.37 -17.58
CA GLN A 19 -35.64 27.71 -17.42
C GLN A 19 -36.01 26.91 -18.65
N GLU A 20 -35.67 27.37 -19.83
CA GLU A 20 -35.86 26.70 -21.11
C GLU A 20 -35.01 25.43 -21.20
N ALA A 21 -33.75 25.49 -20.77
CA ALA A 21 -32.86 24.35 -20.79
C ALA A 21 -33.27 23.28 -19.77
N LEU A 22 -33.77 23.67 -18.61
CA LEU A 22 -34.34 22.75 -17.62
C LEU A 22 -35.61 22.09 -18.16
N ALA A 23 -36.51 22.85 -18.78
CA ALA A 23 -37.75 22.36 -19.34
C ALA A 23 -37.48 21.27 -20.43
N ARG A 24 -36.52 21.52 -21.32
CA ARG A 24 -36.09 20.54 -22.33
C ARG A 24 -35.54 19.25 -21.74
N ARG A 25 -34.70 19.35 -20.70
CA ARG A 25 -34.13 18.17 -20.05
C ARG A 25 -35.14 17.35 -19.27
N MET A 26 -36.18 18.02 -18.80
CA MET A 26 -37.27 17.41 -18.03
C MET A 26 -38.43 16.93 -18.89
N ASP A 27 -38.38 17.22 -20.17
CA ASP A 27 -39.48 16.95 -21.13
C ASP A 27 -40.81 17.58 -20.67
N VAL A 28 -40.76 18.84 -20.24
CA VAL A 28 -41.91 19.62 -19.81
C VAL A 28 -41.94 21.00 -20.47
N SER A 29 -43.07 21.70 -20.41
CA SER A 29 -43.14 23.07 -20.91
C SER A 29 -42.34 24.04 -20.01
N ARG A 30 -41.77 25.10 -20.62
CA ARG A 30 -41.13 26.20 -19.88
C ARG A 30 -42.10 26.82 -18.84
N GLN A 31 -43.38 26.89 -19.18
CA GLN A 31 -44.42 27.41 -18.29
C GLN A 31 -44.56 26.55 -17.00
N ALA A 32 -44.44 25.23 -17.13
CA ALA A 32 -44.47 24.33 -15.95
C ALA A 32 -43.30 24.65 -15.01
N VAL A 33 -42.08 24.78 -15.54
CA VAL A 33 -40.90 25.16 -14.73
C VAL A 33 -41.12 26.52 -14.06
N THR A 34 -41.65 27.51 -14.79
CA THR A 34 -41.93 28.83 -14.25
C THR A 34 -42.95 28.76 -13.09
N LYS A 35 -44.02 27.97 -13.24
CA LYS A 35 -45.04 27.76 -12.18
C LYS A 35 -44.45 27.04 -10.98
N TRP A 36 -43.58 26.06 -11.17
CA TRP A 36 -42.88 25.39 -10.07
C TRP A 36 -41.98 26.35 -9.28
N GLU A 37 -41.16 27.16 -10.00
CA GLU A 37 -40.26 28.12 -9.35
C GLU A 37 -40.97 29.28 -8.66
N SER A 38 -42.16 29.65 -9.14
CA SER A 38 -42.99 30.70 -8.52
C SER A 38 -43.89 30.18 -7.41
N GLY A 39 -43.97 28.86 -7.22
CA GLY A 39 -44.82 28.22 -6.22
C GLY A 39 -46.32 28.16 -6.62
N GLN A 40 -46.66 28.49 -7.87
CA GLN A 40 -48.05 28.42 -8.37
C GLN A 40 -48.53 26.98 -8.58
N SER A 41 -47.59 26.05 -8.81
CA SER A 41 -47.90 24.63 -8.83
C SER A 41 -46.70 23.84 -8.30
N ALA A 42 -46.92 22.62 -7.79
CA ALA A 42 -45.87 21.70 -7.42
C ALA A 42 -45.57 20.75 -8.59
N PRO A 43 -44.32 20.29 -8.76
CA PRO A 43 -44.00 19.18 -9.66
C PRO A 43 -44.72 17.90 -9.21
N SER A 44 -45.06 17.01 -10.15
CA SER A 44 -45.51 15.66 -9.81
C SER A 44 -44.38 14.87 -9.14
N THR A 45 -44.76 13.79 -8.44
CA THR A 45 -43.77 12.90 -7.78
C THR A 45 -42.72 12.41 -8.78
N GLU A 46 -43.10 12.04 -9.99
CA GLU A 46 -42.17 11.62 -11.03
C GLU A 46 -41.18 12.75 -11.43
N ASN A 47 -41.71 13.97 -11.57
CA ASN A 47 -40.87 15.14 -11.87
C ASN A 47 -39.95 15.50 -10.71
N LEU A 48 -40.33 15.25 -9.45
CA LEU A 48 -39.44 15.44 -8.30
C LEU A 48 -38.25 14.47 -8.33
N PHE A 49 -38.48 13.20 -8.66
CA PHE A 49 -37.40 12.23 -8.82
C PHE A 49 -36.45 12.61 -9.97
N ARG A 50 -36.96 13.00 -11.13
CA ARG A 50 -36.18 13.46 -12.27
C ARG A 50 -35.38 14.74 -11.95
N LEU A 51 -35.96 15.68 -11.20
CA LEU A 51 -35.26 16.88 -10.72
C LEU A 51 -34.14 16.52 -9.75
N ALA A 52 -34.37 15.60 -8.83
CA ALA A 52 -33.38 15.14 -7.87
C ALA A 52 -32.19 14.49 -8.61
N GLU A 53 -32.45 13.63 -9.57
CA GLU A 53 -31.44 12.98 -10.41
C GLU A 53 -30.64 14.01 -11.23
N LEU A 54 -31.35 14.94 -11.91
CA LEU A 54 -30.73 15.98 -12.74
C LEU A 54 -29.81 16.91 -11.92
N PHE A 55 -30.18 17.21 -10.69
CA PHE A 55 -29.42 18.10 -9.80
C PHE A 55 -28.42 17.34 -8.90
N GLY A 56 -28.33 16.00 -9.00
CA GLY A 56 -27.45 15.18 -8.16
C GLY A 56 -27.78 15.27 -6.67
N THR A 57 -29.08 15.40 -6.33
CA THR A 57 -29.59 15.51 -4.95
C THR A 57 -30.63 14.43 -4.67
N THR A 58 -31.19 14.40 -3.46
CA THR A 58 -32.31 13.51 -3.12
C THR A 58 -33.63 14.27 -3.08
N VAL A 59 -34.74 13.57 -3.28
CA VAL A 59 -36.08 14.18 -3.19
C VAL A 59 -36.31 14.77 -1.79
N ASP A 60 -35.82 14.10 -0.73
CA ASP A 60 -35.93 14.58 0.65
C ASP A 60 -35.20 15.91 0.83
N LEU A 61 -34.02 16.11 0.24
CA LEU A 61 -33.29 17.37 0.28
C LEU A 61 -33.98 18.47 -0.54
N LEU A 62 -34.69 18.11 -1.63
CA LEU A 62 -35.50 19.05 -2.37
C LEU A 62 -36.75 19.49 -1.58
N LEU A 63 -37.29 18.59 -0.73
CA LEU A 63 -38.50 18.85 0.05
C LEU A 63 -38.24 19.43 1.45
N SER A 64 -37.06 19.12 2.06
CA SER A 64 -36.72 19.59 3.41
C SER A 64 -36.45 21.09 3.42
N SER A 65 -37.03 21.77 4.41
CA SER A 65 -36.82 23.22 4.65
C SER A 65 -35.45 23.52 5.30
N GLU A 66 -34.71 22.51 5.70
CA GLU A 66 -33.39 22.65 6.31
C GLU A 66 -32.29 22.68 5.26
N GLY A 67 -31.77 23.89 5.05
CA GLY A 67 -30.40 24.13 4.59
C GLY A 67 -30.07 23.79 3.14
N ALA A 68 -30.08 24.81 2.32
CA ALA A 68 -29.39 24.82 1.01
C ALA A 68 -27.85 24.60 1.13
N ASP A 69 -27.36 24.31 2.31
CA ASP A 69 -25.94 24.14 2.65
C ASP A 69 -25.53 22.69 3.00
N ALA A 70 -26.43 21.72 2.83
CA ALA A 70 -25.95 20.35 2.78
C ALA A 70 -25.12 20.20 1.51
N PRO A 71 -23.79 20.00 1.59
CA PRO A 71 -23.00 19.70 0.42
C PRO A 71 -23.65 18.51 -0.26
N ALA A 72 -23.90 18.62 -1.59
CA ALA A 72 -24.34 17.49 -2.39
C ALA A 72 -23.56 16.28 -1.88
N ALA A 73 -24.27 15.21 -1.46
CA ALA A 73 -23.60 14.04 -0.94
C ALA A 73 -22.62 13.59 -2.04
N GLU A 74 -21.38 14.02 -1.91
CA GLU A 74 -20.32 13.62 -2.84
C GLU A 74 -20.34 12.11 -2.81
N ALA A 75 -20.50 11.49 -3.97
CA ALA A 75 -20.36 10.06 -4.11
C ALA A 75 -19.09 9.66 -3.32
N PRO A 76 -19.19 8.65 -2.44
CA PRO A 76 -18.10 8.34 -1.54
C PRO A 76 -16.83 8.23 -2.35
N PRO A 77 -15.75 8.96 -1.99
CA PRO A 77 -14.56 9.03 -2.80
C PRO A 77 -14.08 7.62 -3.12
N PRO A 78 -13.65 7.33 -4.36
CA PRO A 78 -13.26 6.01 -4.79
C PRO A 78 -12.21 5.44 -3.83
N LEU A 79 -12.22 4.13 -3.61
CA LEU A 79 -11.41 3.44 -2.60
C LEU A 79 -9.92 3.86 -2.64
N TRP A 80 -9.36 4.04 -3.84
CA TRP A 80 -7.97 4.46 -4.04
C TRP A 80 -7.68 5.86 -3.48
N SER A 81 -8.63 6.81 -3.51
CA SER A 81 -8.43 8.15 -2.95
C SER A 81 -8.45 8.13 -1.42
N ARG A 82 -9.22 7.20 -0.82
CA ARG A 82 -9.23 6.96 0.63
C ARG A 82 -7.92 6.33 1.09
N ILE A 83 -7.38 5.38 0.32
CA ILE A 83 -6.09 4.72 0.59
C ILE A 83 -4.96 5.72 0.45
N ARG A 84 -4.95 6.56 -0.59
CA ARG A 84 -3.94 7.60 -0.83
C ARG A 84 -3.83 8.62 0.32
N ARG A 85 -4.91 8.85 1.05
CA ARG A 85 -4.92 9.73 2.24
C ARG A 85 -4.36 9.05 3.50
N ARG A 86 -3.99 7.76 3.44
CA ARG A 86 -3.46 6.98 4.55
C ARG A 86 -2.01 6.55 4.28
N PRO A 87 -1.01 7.40 4.56
CA PRO A 87 0.39 7.11 4.21
C PRO A 87 0.93 5.82 4.84
N ARG A 88 0.42 5.41 6.00
CA ARG A 88 0.81 4.16 6.66
C ARG A 88 0.37 2.92 5.87
N VAL A 89 -0.86 2.96 5.34
CA VAL A 89 -1.39 1.88 4.51
C VAL A 89 -0.62 1.78 3.19
N LEU A 90 -0.33 2.93 2.56
CA LEU A 90 0.48 2.96 1.34
C LEU A 90 1.88 2.40 1.56
N ALA A 91 2.53 2.78 2.67
CA ALA A 91 3.86 2.26 3.01
C ALA A 91 3.83 0.74 3.22
N ALA A 92 2.83 0.22 3.94
CA ALA A 92 2.68 -1.22 4.14
C ALA A 92 2.42 -1.96 2.83
N LEU A 93 1.56 -1.42 1.95
CA LEU A 93 1.31 -2.00 0.63
C LEU A 93 2.57 -1.99 -0.25
N ALA A 94 3.34 -0.90 -0.24
CA ALA A 94 4.60 -0.80 -0.98
C ALA A 94 5.62 -1.84 -0.50
N VAL A 95 5.76 -2.01 0.81
CA VAL A 95 6.62 -3.04 1.42
C VAL A 95 6.18 -4.44 1.00
N THR A 96 4.89 -4.75 1.14
CA THR A 96 4.34 -6.05 0.73
C THR A 96 4.56 -6.31 -0.75
N ALA A 97 4.32 -5.31 -1.61
CA ALA A 97 4.57 -5.40 -3.04
C ALA A 97 6.06 -5.68 -3.34
N GLY A 98 6.99 -5.03 -2.62
CA GLY A 98 8.43 -5.29 -2.75
C GLY A 98 8.80 -6.74 -2.42
N TYR A 99 8.25 -7.31 -1.34
CA TYR A 99 8.46 -8.74 -1.02
C TYR A 99 7.83 -9.66 -2.06
N LEU A 100 6.64 -9.34 -2.59
CA LEU A 100 6.02 -10.12 -3.65
C LEU A 100 6.81 -10.08 -4.95
N VAL A 101 7.37 -8.93 -5.31
CA VAL A 101 8.30 -8.81 -6.46
C VAL A 101 9.53 -9.68 -6.23
N PHE A 102 10.13 -9.63 -5.04
CA PHE A 102 11.26 -10.49 -4.68
C PHE A 102 10.89 -11.99 -4.79
N TYR A 103 9.71 -12.36 -4.30
CA TYR A 103 9.18 -13.71 -4.43
C TYR A 103 9.07 -14.18 -5.89
N LEU A 104 8.45 -13.34 -6.73
CA LEU A 104 8.28 -13.64 -8.15
C LEU A 104 9.62 -13.73 -8.90
N LEU A 105 10.56 -12.81 -8.61
CA LEU A 105 11.91 -12.87 -9.18
C LEU A 105 12.61 -14.17 -8.79
N GLY A 106 12.54 -14.58 -7.54
CA GLY A 106 13.11 -15.85 -7.11
C GLY A 106 12.45 -17.06 -7.79
N ARG A 107 11.14 -17.00 -8.03
CA ARG A 107 10.42 -18.01 -8.81
C ARG A 107 10.94 -18.09 -10.24
N ILE A 108 11.07 -16.95 -10.92
CA ILE A 108 11.56 -16.89 -12.30
C ILE A 108 13.01 -17.40 -12.41
N LEU A 109 13.85 -17.05 -11.44
CA LEU A 109 15.27 -17.37 -11.49
C LEU A 109 15.59 -18.83 -11.13
N TRP A 110 14.84 -19.43 -10.18
CA TRP A 110 15.19 -20.73 -9.58
C TRP A 110 14.15 -21.81 -9.66
N CYS A 111 12.97 -21.52 -10.22
CA CYS A 111 11.92 -22.52 -10.42
C CYS A 111 11.56 -22.54 -11.91
N PRO A 112 12.15 -23.46 -12.72
CA PRO A 112 11.80 -23.56 -14.13
C PRO A 112 10.33 -23.92 -14.29
N LEU A 113 9.70 -23.38 -15.30
CA LEU A 113 8.30 -23.63 -15.66
C LEU A 113 8.25 -24.88 -16.54
N GLU A 114 8.55 -26.04 -15.96
CA GLU A 114 8.47 -27.34 -16.64
C GLU A 114 7.20 -28.04 -16.18
N ASP A 115 6.32 -28.43 -17.07
CA ASP A 115 5.13 -29.32 -16.89
C ASP A 115 4.13 -28.98 -15.77
N SER A 116 4.27 -27.91 -15.04
CA SER A 116 3.33 -27.51 -13.97
C SER A 116 2.31 -26.47 -14.45
N SER A 117 1.10 -26.51 -13.88
CA SER A 117 0.14 -25.42 -14.07
C SER A 117 0.71 -24.12 -13.47
N LEU A 118 0.29 -22.96 -14.00
CA LEU A 118 0.74 -21.65 -13.50
C LEU A 118 0.57 -21.50 -11.98
N LEU A 119 -0.54 -22.01 -11.43
CA LEU A 119 -0.81 -22.02 -9.99
C LEU A 119 0.11 -23.00 -9.24
N GLY A 120 0.39 -24.17 -9.82
CA GLY A 120 1.34 -25.12 -9.28
C GLY A 120 2.74 -24.54 -9.21
N TRP A 121 3.21 -23.94 -10.30
CA TRP A 121 4.47 -23.23 -10.34
C TRP A 121 4.54 -22.12 -9.31
N LEU A 122 3.51 -21.30 -9.18
CA LEU A 122 3.48 -20.17 -8.24
C LEU A 122 3.51 -20.64 -6.78
N LEU A 123 2.79 -21.72 -6.41
CA LEU A 123 2.55 -22.05 -5.02
C LEU A 123 3.34 -23.26 -4.51
N TRP A 124 3.57 -24.28 -5.35
CA TRP A 124 4.04 -25.59 -4.94
C TRP A 124 5.40 -25.99 -5.48
N GLU A 125 5.82 -25.42 -6.62
CA GLU A 125 7.11 -25.75 -7.21
C GLU A 125 8.25 -25.46 -6.24
N ARG A 126 9.19 -26.38 -6.11
CA ARG A 126 10.36 -26.21 -5.25
C ARG A 126 11.54 -25.70 -6.07
N PRO A 127 12.31 -24.72 -5.54
CA PRO A 127 13.53 -24.29 -6.19
C PRO A 127 14.50 -25.45 -6.37
N SER A 128 15.08 -25.58 -7.56
CA SER A 128 16.05 -26.61 -7.90
C SER A 128 17.48 -26.01 -7.94
N GLY A 129 18.46 -26.78 -7.48
CA GLY A 129 19.87 -26.41 -7.52
C GLY A 129 20.43 -25.81 -6.22
N GLY A 130 21.75 -25.90 -6.06
CA GLY A 130 22.47 -25.43 -4.87
C GLY A 130 22.39 -23.93 -4.62
N GLU A 131 22.36 -23.13 -5.69
CA GLU A 131 22.27 -21.65 -5.60
C GLU A 131 20.91 -21.18 -5.10
N SER A 132 19.85 -21.96 -5.32
CA SER A 132 18.49 -21.67 -4.88
C SER A 132 18.21 -22.04 -3.42
N TYR A 133 19.17 -22.71 -2.75
CA TYR A 133 18.98 -23.26 -1.41
C TYR A 133 18.45 -22.23 -0.40
N LEU A 134 19.08 -21.06 -0.32
CA LEU A 134 18.68 -20.03 0.64
C LEU A 134 17.27 -19.51 0.37
N TYR A 135 16.91 -19.31 -0.89
CA TYR A 135 15.57 -18.88 -1.28
C TYR A 135 14.53 -19.95 -0.91
N GLY A 136 14.77 -21.19 -1.27
CA GLY A 136 13.90 -22.32 -0.95
C GLY A 136 13.75 -22.54 0.56
N TRP A 137 14.85 -22.41 1.32
CA TRP A 137 14.85 -22.54 2.77
C TRP A 137 14.02 -21.43 3.43
N LEU A 138 14.17 -20.17 3.00
CA LEU A 138 13.38 -19.04 3.52
C LEU A 138 11.87 -19.23 3.32
N LEU A 139 11.48 -19.79 2.17
CA LEU A 139 10.07 -20.07 1.88
C LEU A 139 9.56 -21.24 2.70
N SER A 140 10.29 -22.37 2.73
CA SER A 140 9.87 -23.59 3.44
C SER A 140 9.84 -23.42 4.96
N SER A 141 10.75 -22.62 5.52
CA SER A 141 10.75 -22.28 6.95
C SER A 141 9.68 -21.26 7.33
N GLY A 142 9.03 -20.63 6.37
CA GLY A 142 8.06 -19.55 6.61
C GLY A 142 8.69 -18.22 6.99
N LEU A 143 10.01 -18.13 7.15
CA LEU A 143 10.70 -16.90 7.60
C LEU A 143 10.57 -15.74 6.62
N PHE A 144 10.45 -16.05 5.33
CA PHE A 144 10.14 -15.06 4.30
C PHE A 144 8.83 -14.31 4.61
N TRP A 145 7.78 -15.06 4.90
CA TRP A 145 6.44 -14.50 5.18
C TRP A 145 6.41 -13.73 6.50
N TRP A 146 7.12 -14.22 7.51
CA TRP A 146 7.28 -13.51 8.77
C TRP A 146 8.06 -12.21 8.62
N ALA A 147 9.12 -12.19 7.82
CA ALA A 147 9.88 -10.98 7.52
C ALA A 147 9.02 -9.93 6.79
N MET A 148 8.24 -10.36 5.81
CA MET A 148 7.28 -9.50 5.11
C MET A 148 6.23 -8.94 6.07
N ALA A 149 5.60 -9.80 6.88
CA ALA A 149 4.57 -9.40 7.84
C ALA A 149 5.12 -8.40 8.87
N LEU A 150 6.30 -8.65 9.43
CA LEU A 150 6.96 -7.74 10.38
C LEU A 150 7.25 -6.38 9.76
N SER A 151 7.80 -6.36 8.54
CA SER A 151 8.12 -5.12 7.83
C SER A 151 6.85 -4.33 7.46
N ALA A 152 5.79 -5.00 7.03
CA ALA A 152 4.49 -4.37 6.74
C ALA A 152 3.80 -3.86 8.00
N LEU A 153 3.81 -4.63 9.09
CA LEU A 153 3.25 -4.23 10.38
C LEU A 153 3.94 -2.99 10.95
N THR A 154 5.27 -2.94 10.90
CA THR A 154 6.03 -1.77 11.38
C THR A 154 5.73 -0.53 10.54
N ALA A 155 5.50 -0.67 9.23
CA ALA A 155 5.02 0.41 8.36
C ALA A 155 3.61 0.89 8.74
N LEU A 156 2.68 -0.02 8.99
CA LEU A 156 1.32 0.28 9.45
C LEU A 156 1.31 1.04 10.79
N LEU A 157 2.22 0.66 11.70
CA LEU A 157 2.42 1.36 12.97
C LEU A 157 3.10 2.73 12.81
N GLY A 158 3.44 3.13 11.58
CA GLY A 158 4.11 4.40 11.27
C GLY A 158 5.59 4.44 11.65
N ARG A 159 6.20 3.28 11.93
CA ARG A 159 7.63 3.14 12.23
C ARG A 159 8.43 2.90 10.94
N TYR A 160 8.42 3.88 10.05
CA TYR A 160 8.98 3.72 8.71
C TYR A 160 10.47 3.39 8.68
N ARG A 161 11.26 3.97 9.61
CA ARG A 161 12.71 3.70 9.70
C ARG A 161 12.99 2.25 10.11
N LEU A 162 12.20 1.73 11.05
CA LEU A 162 12.29 0.32 11.44
C LEU A 162 11.90 -0.59 10.27
N SER A 163 10.79 -0.28 9.58
CA SER A 163 10.35 -1.03 8.41
C SER A 163 11.40 -1.03 7.28
N CYS A 164 11.97 0.14 6.95
CA CYS A 164 13.04 0.22 5.95
C CYS A 164 14.28 -0.57 6.38
N THR A 165 14.64 -0.54 7.67
CA THR A 165 15.80 -1.30 8.18
C THR A 165 15.56 -2.80 8.07
N THR A 166 14.38 -3.31 8.45
CA THR A 166 14.06 -4.73 8.31
C THR A 166 14.10 -5.19 6.85
N CYS A 167 13.56 -4.40 5.91
CA CYS A 167 13.66 -4.69 4.48
C CYS A 167 15.10 -4.68 3.97
N ALA A 168 15.89 -3.67 4.34
CA ALA A 168 17.28 -3.54 3.90
C ALA A 168 18.13 -4.71 4.42
N TYR A 169 17.98 -5.07 5.69
CA TYR A 169 18.73 -6.18 6.29
C TYR A 169 18.28 -7.54 5.76
N PHE A 170 17.00 -7.69 5.40
CA PHE A 170 16.54 -8.86 4.70
C PHE A 170 17.29 -9.05 3.37
N LEU A 171 17.37 -7.99 2.55
CA LEU A 171 18.03 -8.02 1.25
C LEU A 171 19.56 -8.20 1.38
N ILE A 172 20.20 -7.45 2.28
CA ILE A 172 21.64 -7.56 2.53
C ILE A 172 21.98 -8.96 3.02
N GLY A 173 21.23 -9.47 3.99
CA GLY A 173 21.41 -10.83 4.51
C GLY A 173 21.23 -11.90 3.44
N PHE A 174 20.25 -11.72 2.56
CA PHE A 174 20.02 -12.62 1.45
C PHE A 174 21.18 -12.62 0.45
N LEU A 175 21.63 -11.44 0.02
CA LEU A 175 22.76 -11.30 -0.90
C LEU A 175 24.05 -11.86 -0.29
N MET A 176 24.34 -11.52 0.97
CA MET A 176 25.51 -12.06 1.68
C MET A 176 25.40 -13.58 1.85
N GLY A 177 24.23 -14.10 2.15
CA GLY A 177 23.98 -15.53 2.25
C GLY A 177 24.16 -16.28 0.93
N LEU A 178 23.83 -15.66 -0.21
CA LEU A 178 24.09 -16.22 -1.52
C LEU A 178 25.60 -16.28 -1.86
N VAL A 179 26.32 -15.20 -1.55
CA VAL A 179 27.76 -15.08 -1.90
C VAL A 179 28.64 -15.87 -0.95
N LEU A 180 28.38 -15.80 0.37
CA LEU A 180 29.25 -16.38 1.40
C LEU A 180 28.74 -17.73 1.92
N GLY A 181 27.52 -18.11 1.55
CA GLY A 181 26.88 -19.34 2.01
C GLY A 181 27.37 -20.65 1.38
N PRO A 182 27.81 -20.69 0.10
CA PRO A 182 28.28 -21.92 -0.51
C PRO A 182 29.47 -22.54 0.26
N HIS A 183 29.43 -23.84 0.44
CA HIS A 183 30.46 -24.60 1.09
C HIS A 183 31.31 -25.37 0.07
N PRO A 184 32.62 -25.52 0.28
CA PRO A 184 33.45 -26.39 -0.56
C PRO A 184 32.96 -27.84 -0.46
N PRO A 185 33.06 -28.62 -1.56
CA PRO A 185 32.74 -30.04 -1.55
C PRO A 185 33.61 -30.76 -0.50
N GLY A 186 32.98 -31.52 0.40
CA GLY A 186 33.66 -32.30 1.44
C GLY A 186 33.62 -31.75 2.86
N ALA A 187 32.92 -30.64 3.12
CA ALA A 187 32.72 -30.12 4.47
C ALA A 187 31.90 -31.07 5.35
N ALA A 188 32.39 -31.31 6.58
CA ALA A 188 31.90 -32.33 7.52
C ALA A 188 30.42 -32.20 7.95
N MET A 189 29.75 -31.11 7.69
CA MET A 189 28.37 -30.86 8.06
C MET A 189 27.38 -30.94 6.87
N GLY A 190 27.53 -31.87 6.00
CA GLY A 190 26.54 -32.43 5.05
C GLY A 190 25.54 -31.56 4.30
N HIS A 191 25.40 -30.29 4.57
CA HIS A 191 24.30 -29.44 4.08
C HIS A 191 24.71 -28.40 3.04
N GLY A 192 25.93 -28.41 2.54
CA GLY A 192 26.37 -27.60 1.37
C GLY A 192 26.19 -26.06 1.44
N HIS A 193 25.42 -25.52 2.38
CA HIS A 193 25.10 -24.11 2.43
C HIS A 193 24.88 -23.53 3.84
N TYR A 194 25.67 -22.55 4.22
CA TYR A 194 25.45 -21.74 5.44
C TYR A 194 24.72 -20.42 5.18
N GLY A 195 24.12 -20.22 4.01
CA GLY A 195 23.42 -19.00 3.63
C GLY A 195 22.36 -18.57 4.63
N TRP A 196 21.65 -19.52 5.23
CA TRP A 196 20.65 -19.29 6.27
C TRP A 196 21.25 -18.69 7.54
N ALA A 197 22.45 -19.07 7.95
CA ALA A 197 23.12 -18.54 9.11
C ALA A 197 23.55 -17.08 8.89
N PHE A 198 24.14 -16.79 7.72
CA PHE A 198 24.46 -15.41 7.34
C PHE A 198 23.24 -14.53 7.30
N TRP A 199 22.18 -14.99 6.62
CA TRP A 199 20.93 -14.27 6.56
C TRP A 199 20.33 -14.04 7.94
N GLY A 200 20.27 -15.07 8.78
CA GLY A 200 19.68 -15.02 10.13
C GLY A 200 20.42 -14.05 11.06
N CYS A 201 21.75 -14.14 11.11
CA CYS A 201 22.57 -13.23 11.91
C CYS A 201 22.38 -11.76 11.49
N ILE A 202 22.40 -11.49 10.19
CA ILE A 202 22.21 -10.13 9.66
C ILE A 202 20.77 -9.67 9.94
N TYR A 203 19.78 -10.50 9.65
CA TYR A 203 18.37 -10.13 9.83
C TYR A 203 18.00 -9.87 11.30
N LEU A 204 18.54 -10.64 12.25
CA LEU A 204 18.32 -10.40 13.69
C LEU A 204 18.83 -9.03 14.14
N LEU A 205 19.90 -8.51 13.54
CA LEU A 205 20.39 -7.16 13.82
C LEU A 205 19.44 -6.05 13.32
N SER A 206 18.52 -6.36 12.41
CA SER A 206 17.57 -5.38 11.86
C SER A 206 16.69 -4.73 12.93
N LEU A 207 16.28 -5.48 13.94
CA LEU A 207 15.40 -4.99 15.00
C LEU A 207 16.11 -3.97 15.92
N PRO A 208 17.25 -4.27 16.59
CA PRO A 208 17.93 -3.30 17.43
C PRO A 208 18.39 -2.08 16.62
N MET A 209 18.93 -2.29 15.41
CA MET A 209 19.38 -1.19 14.55
C MET A 209 18.22 -0.33 14.05
N GLY A 210 17.11 -0.94 13.67
CA GLY A 210 15.90 -0.22 13.30
C GLY A 210 15.28 0.58 14.44
N LEU A 211 15.29 0.05 15.67
CA LEU A 211 14.86 0.78 16.86
C LEU A 211 15.77 1.95 17.17
N LEU A 212 17.10 1.80 17.01
CA LEU A 212 18.06 2.90 17.15
C LEU A 212 17.81 3.99 16.11
N ALA A 213 17.58 3.61 14.85
CA ALA A 213 17.25 4.55 13.78
C ALA A 213 15.93 5.30 14.05
N GLU A 214 14.94 4.61 14.58
CA GLU A 214 13.66 5.19 14.98
C GLU A 214 13.81 6.19 16.14
N ARG A 215 14.58 5.81 17.19
CA ARG A 215 14.88 6.70 18.33
C ARG A 215 15.66 7.94 17.90
N ALA A 216 16.64 7.78 17.01
CA ALA A 216 17.41 8.89 16.46
C ALA A 216 16.51 9.84 15.67
N GLY A 217 15.57 9.28 14.90
CA GLY A 217 14.58 10.07 14.17
C GLY A 217 13.69 10.92 15.05
N ARG A 218 13.22 10.37 16.16
CA ARG A 218 12.42 11.13 17.14
C ARG A 218 13.20 12.27 17.80
N LYS A 219 14.52 12.14 17.90
CA LYS A 219 15.43 13.19 18.40
C LYS A 219 15.82 14.20 17.33
N GLY A 220 15.15 14.21 16.18
CA GLY A 220 15.41 15.14 15.07
C GLY A 220 16.72 14.89 14.31
N VAL A 221 17.35 13.72 14.48
CA VAL A 221 18.55 13.36 13.73
C VAL A 221 18.17 13.10 12.28
N THR A 222 18.62 13.97 11.38
CA THR A 222 18.43 13.82 9.93
C THR A 222 19.68 13.18 9.30
N PHE A 223 19.53 12.51 8.15
CA PHE A 223 20.65 11.93 7.40
C PHE A 223 21.68 13.00 6.94
N ALA A 224 21.28 14.25 6.82
CA ALA A 224 22.17 15.37 6.50
C ALA A 224 23.11 15.73 7.65
N SER A 225 22.74 15.45 8.89
CA SER A 225 23.56 15.73 10.06
C SER A 225 24.76 14.78 10.17
N ARG A 226 25.87 15.23 10.79
CA ARG A 226 27.05 14.36 11.06
C ARG A 226 26.66 13.09 11.84
N ARG A 227 25.78 13.23 12.86
CA ARG A 227 25.27 12.09 13.64
C ARG A 227 24.41 11.15 12.80
N GLY A 228 23.58 11.70 11.88
CA GLY A 228 22.78 10.91 10.97
C GLY A 228 23.62 10.11 9.96
N ARG A 229 24.68 10.70 9.42
CA ARG A 229 25.63 10.00 8.53
C ARG A 229 26.38 8.89 9.24
N LEU A 230 26.83 9.11 10.49
CA LEU A 230 27.48 8.07 11.30
C LEU A 230 26.52 6.92 11.60
N LEU A 231 25.25 7.23 11.90
CA LEU A 231 24.23 6.21 12.15
C LEU A 231 23.90 5.42 10.87
N ALA A 232 23.80 6.10 9.71
CA ALA A 232 23.63 5.45 8.43
C ALA A 232 24.83 4.55 8.05
N ALA A 233 26.06 5.04 8.29
CA ALA A 233 27.25 4.23 8.10
C ALA A 233 27.25 2.98 9.00
N GLY A 234 26.90 3.13 10.30
CA GLY A 234 26.75 2.01 11.22
C GLY A 234 25.70 0.99 10.76
N LEU A 235 24.56 1.46 10.24
CA LEU A 235 23.49 0.60 9.71
C LEU A 235 23.99 -0.27 8.54
N VAL A 236 24.90 0.23 7.72
CA VAL A 236 25.46 -0.51 6.59
C VAL A 236 26.68 -1.35 7.00
N LEU A 237 27.58 -0.78 7.82
CA LEU A 237 28.81 -1.45 8.21
C LEU A 237 28.58 -2.63 9.17
N CYS A 238 27.57 -2.54 10.05
CA CYS A 238 27.27 -3.60 11.02
C CYS A 238 26.96 -4.96 10.34
N PRO A 239 26.03 -5.04 9.37
CA PRO A 239 25.78 -6.30 8.67
C PRO A 239 26.96 -6.77 7.82
N LEU A 240 27.72 -5.85 7.22
CA LEU A 240 28.93 -6.21 6.46
C LEU A 240 30.01 -6.77 7.37
N LEU A 241 30.25 -6.15 8.53
CA LEU A 241 31.20 -6.64 9.51
C LEU A 241 30.80 -8.01 10.07
N SER A 242 29.51 -8.20 10.37
CA SER A 242 29.02 -9.51 10.82
C SER A 242 29.20 -10.60 9.76
N ALA A 243 29.00 -10.27 8.47
CA ALA A 243 29.25 -11.18 7.37
C ALA A 243 30.74 -11.53 7.23
N VAL A 244 31.63 -10.53 7.34
CA VAL A 244 33.10 -10.75 7.32
C VAL A 244 33.54 -11.60 8.51
N LEU A 245 33.09 -11.32 9.73
CA LEU A 245 33.41 -12.13 10.90
C LEU A 245 32.93 -13.57 10.75
N ALA A 246 31.73 -13.78 10.22
CA ALA A 246 31.23 -15.11 9.95
C ALA A 246 32.01 -15.83 8.84
N ALA A 247 32.49 -15.12 7.82
CA ALA A 247 33.35 -15.67 6.80
C ALA A 247 34.74 -16.05 7.34
N LEU A 248 35.32 -15.21 8.23
CA LEU A 248 36.60 -15.50 8.89
C LEU A 248 36.49 -16.69 9.85
N ALA A 249 35.38 -16.80 10.59
CA ALA A 249 35.11 -17.96 11.46
C ALA A 249 34.96 -19.28 10.67
N LYS A 250 34.75 -19.21 9.37
CA LYS A 250 34.63 -20.34 8.45
C LYS A 250 35.96 -20.73 7.79
N ALA A 251 36.97 -19.87 7.90
CA ALA A 251 38.31 -20.19 7.42
C ALA A 251 38.93 -21.32 8.29
N PRO A 252 39.56 -22.32 7.67
CA PRO A 252 40.14 -23.47 8.36
C PRO A 252 41.25 -23.09 9.30
#